data_3745ea1d4b7802842b5c63bd1719b84f
#
_entry.id   3745ea1d4b7802842b5c63bd1719b84f
#
_cell.length_a   1.000
_cell.length_b   1.000
_cell.length_c   1.000
_cell.angle_alpha   90.00
_cell.angle_beta   90.00
_cell.angle_gamma   90.00
#
_symmetry.space_group_name_H-M   'P 1'
#
loop_
_entity.id
_entity.type
_entity.pdbx_description
1 polymer ?
#
loop_
_entity_poly.entity_id
_entity_poly.type
_entity_poly.pdbx_seq_one_letter_code
_entity_poly.pdbx_strand_id
1 'polypeptide(L)'
;NQISFMSRKCDELYLGFIIPRKLGSAVSRNKFKKRCRHAISSIHKSGKLPGVGVVVKPQHVDFNYNTINDSVESWAKSIGVN
;
A
#
# COMPACT_ATOMS: atom_id res chain seq x y z
N ASN A 1 -1.59 -7.37 12.09
CA ASN A 1 -1.04 -6.97 10.81
C ASN A 1 -0.05 -5.85 10.94
N GLN A 2 1.07 -5.96 10.22
CA GLN A 2 2.16 -5.01 10.37
C GLN A 2 2.02 -3.81 9.41
N ILE A 3 1.13 -3.90 8.47
CA ILE A 3 0.82 -2.79 7.55
C ILE A 3 -0.68 -2.59 7.57
N SER A 4 -1.11 -1.39 7.93
CA SER A 4 -2.52 -1.05 7.95
C SER A 4 -2.89 -0.29 6.68
N PHE A 5 -4.05 -0.60 6.13
CA PHE A 5 -4.59 0.06 4.95
C PHE A 5 -5.94 0.66 5.32
N MET A 6 -6.07 1.96 5.15
CA MET A 6 -7.34 2.65 5.31
C MET A 6 -7.82 3.07 3.94
N SER A 7 -8.98 2.59 3.52
CA SER A 7 -9.45 2.81 2.17
C SER A 7 -10.83 3.46 2.14
N ARG A 8 -11.08 4.19 1.07
CA ARG A 8 -12.33 4.90 0.83
C ARG A 8 -12.62 4.82 -0.65
N LYS A 9 -13.89 4.68 -1.01
CA LYS A 9 -14.31 4.66 -2.40
C LYS A 9 -14.06 6.01 -3.05
N CYS A 10 -13.43 6.00 -4.22
CA CYS A 10 -13.11 7.20 -4.99
C CYS A 10 -13.28 6.93 -6.47
N ASP A 11 -13.25 7.99 -7.28
CA ASP A 11 -13.34 7.85 -8.73
C ASP A 11 -12.03 7.34 -9.33
N GLU A 12 -10.91 7.67 -8.71
CA GLU A 12 -9.58 7.31 -9.18
C GLU A 12 -8.79 6.71 -8.04
N LEU A 13 -7.62 6.19 -8.37
CA LEU A 13 -6.69 5.68 -7.37
C LEU A 13 -5.93 6.84 -6.73
N TYR A 14 -6.09 6.98 -5.42
CA TYR A 14 -5.31 7.93 -4.63
C TYR A 14 -4.54 7.16 -3.58
N LEU A 15 -3.28 7.47 -3.42
CA LEU A 15 -2.39 6.74 -2.52
C LEU A 15 -1.66 7.72 -1.61
N GLY A 16 -1.82 7.51 -0.31
CA GLY A 16 -1.14 8.29 0.69
C GLY A 16 -0.41 7.40 1.68
N PHE A 17 0.53 7.99 2.43
CA PHE A 17 1.31 7.26 3.42
C PHE A 17 1.39 8.05 4.71
N ILE A 18 1.29 7.36 5.82
CA ILE A 18 1.57 7.92 7.14
C ILE A 18 2.72 7.13 7.73
N ILE A 19 3.93 7.65 7.61
CA ILE A 19 5.14 6.95 8.04
C ILE A 19 5.96 7.88 8.95
N PRO A 20 5.92 7.66 10.28
CA PRO A 20 6.71 8.48 11.20
C PRO A 20 8.20 8.35 10.93
N ARG A 21 8.93 9.44 11.18
CA ARG A 21 10.38 9.45 10.98
C ARG A 21 11.12 8.42 11.81
N LYS A 22 10.57 8.07 12.97
CA LYS A 22 11.19 7.11 13.87
C LYS A 22 11.25 5.70 13.30
N LEU A 23 10.51 5.42 12.24
CA LEU A 23 10.49 4.09 11.65
C LEU A 23 11.70 3.81 10.76
N GLY A 24 12.47 4.83 10.40
CA GLY A 24 13.66 4.61 9.59
C GLY A 24 14.15 5.88 8.92
N SER A 25 15.26 5.75 8.20
CA SER A 25 15.85 6.86 7.45
C SER A 25 14.94 7.29 6.30
N ALA A 26 15.22 8.46 5.74
CA ALA A 26 14.49 8.94 4.57
C ALA A 26 14.62 7.95 3.41
N VAL A 27 15.79 7.36 3.24
CA VAL A 27 16.03 6.37 2.19
C VAL A 27 15.13 5.13 2.39
N SER A 28 15.10 4.60 3.61
CA SER A 28 14.28 3.42 3.91
C SER A 28 12.79 3.70 3.73
N ARG A 29 12.34 4.87 4.20
CA ARG A 29 10.93 5.26 4.06
C ARG A 29 10.54 5.43 2.61
N ASN A 30 11.38 6.05 1.79
CA ASN A 30 11.11 6.24 0.38
C ASN A 30 11.09 4.91 -0.38
N LYS A 31 11.98 3.99 -0.02
CA LYS A 31 12.03 2.66 -0.61
C LYS A 31 10.72 1.90 -0.34
N PHE A 32 10.23 1.98 0.90
CA PHE A 32 8.96 1.36 1.27
C PHE A 32 7.79 1.94 0.45
N LYS A 33 7.73 3.27 0.36
CA LYS A 33 6.68 3.95 -0.42
C LYS A 33 6.71 3.51 -1.88
N LYS A 34 7.89 3.44 -2.46
CA LYS A 34 8.06 3.06 -3.86
C LYS A 34 7.56 1.65 -4.11
N ARG A 35 7.90 0.72 -3.23
CA ARG A 35 7.47 -0.67 -3.35
C ARG A 35 5.96 -0.82 -3.21
N CYS A 36 5.36 -0.13 -2.24
CA CYS A 36 3.91 -0.15 -2.07
C CYS A 36 3.21 0.45 -3.28
N ARG A 37 3.71 1.58 -3.76
CA ARG A 37 3.13 2.25 -4.91
C ARG A 37 3.17 1.35 -6.14
N HIS A 38 4.27 0.65 -6.35
CA HIS A 38 4.41 -0.28 -7.47
C HIS A 38 3.40 -1.43 -7.36
N ALA A 39 3.30 -2.05 -6.18
CA ALA A 39 2.40 -3.17 -5.97
C ALA A 39 0.93 -2.78 -6.18
N ILE A 40 0.52 -1.64 -5.62
CA ILE A 40 -0.86 -1.17 -5.74
C ILE A 40 -1.17 -0.78 -7.18
N SER A 41 -0.25 -0.09 -7.84
CA SER A 41 -0.44 0.32 -9.24
C SER A 41 -0.56 -0.89 -10.16
N SER A 42 0.21 -1.93 -9.90
CA SER A 42 0.17 -3.16 -10.68
C SER A 42 -1.21 -3.81 -10.62
N ILE A 43 -1.80 -3.89 -9.44
CA ILE A 43 -3.14 -4.46 -9.28
C ILE A 43 -4.18 -3.56 -9.93
N HIS A 44 -4.04 -2.25 -9.79
CA HIS A 44 -4.96 -1.29 -10.40
C HIS A 44 -4.95 -1.39 -11.92
N LYS A 45 -3.77 -1.48 -12.51
CA LYS A 45 -3.61 -1.61 -13.97
C LYS A 45 -4.20 -2.89 -14.51
N SER A 46 -4.23 -3.94 -13.71
CA SER A 46 -4.80 -5.22 -14.13
C SER A 46 -6.33 -5.21 -14.13
N GLY A 47 -6.94 -4.10 -13.70
CA GLY A 47 -8.39 -3.98 -13.64
C GLY A 47 -9.02 -4.64 -12.42
N LYS A 48 -8.22 -5.14 -11.50
CA LYS A 48 -8.72 -5.84 -10.31
C LYS A 48 -8.97 -4.91 -9.12
N LEU A 49 -8.61 -3.65 -9.23
CA LEU A 49 -8.76 -2.69 -8.16
C LEU A 49 -9.62 -1.53 -8.64
N PRO A 50 -10.76 -1.26 -7.99
CA PRO A 50 -11.58 -0.13 -8.37
C PRO A 50 -10.93 1.19 -7.99
N GLY A 51 -11.52 2.30 -8.38
CA GLY A 51 -11.09 3.60 -7.91
C GLY A 51 -11.21 3.63 -6.39
N VAL A 52 -10.10 3.92 -5.72
CA VAL A 52 -10.05 3.89 -4.27
C VAL A 52 -8.98 4.85 -3.75
N GLY A 53 -9.31 5.54 -2.67
CA GLY A 53 -8.32 6.29 -1.92
C GLY A 53 -7.82 5.40 -0.80
N VAL A 54 -6.51 5.22 -0.71
CA VAL A 54 -5.93 4.37 0.34
C VAL A 54 -4.79 5.08 1.02
N VAL A 55 -4.76 4.96 2.34
CA VAL A 55 -3.66 5.46 3.16
C VAL A 55 -2.97 4.27 3.79
N VAL A 56 -1.68 4.15 3.56
CA VAL A 56 -0.87 3.04 4.05
C VAL A 56 -0.12 3.49 5.30
N LYS A 57 -0.27 2.72 6.36
CA LYS A 57 0.33 3.04 7.66
C LYS A 57 1.05 1.81 8.19
N PRO A 58 2.37 1.69 7.96
CA PRO A 58 3.14 0.55 8.44
C PRO A 58 3.60 0.71 9.88
N GLN A 59 3.88 -0.41 10.54
CA GLN A 59 4.48 -0.39 11.87
C GLN A 59 6.00 -0.26 11.80
N HIS A 60 6.60 -0.69 10.68
CA HIS A 60 8.02 -0.45 10.37
C HIS A 60 8.17 -0.44 8.86
N VAL A 61 9.37 -0.17 8.36
CA VAL A 61 9.58 -0.04 6.91
C VAL A 61 10.52 -1.10 6.33
N ASP A 62 11.01 -2.03 7.15
CA ASP A 62 11.96 -3.05 6.73
C ASP A 62 11.25 -4.32 6.26
N PHE A 63 10.38 -4.16 5.28
CA PHE A 63 9.70 -5.30 4.66
C PHE A 63 10.38 -5.66 3.35
N ASN A 64 10.49 -6.95 3.07
CA ASN A 64 10.92 -7.35 1.76
C ASN A 64 9.75 -7.18 0.77
N TYR A 65 10.08 -7.25 -0.52
CA TYR A 65 9.12 -7.00 -1.57
C TYR A 65 7.94 -7.98 -1.52
N ASN A 66 8.22 -9.26 -1.24
CA ASN A 66 7.18 -10.27 -1.19
C ASN A 66 6.17 -10.02 -0.08
N THR A 67 6.65 -9.60 1.08
CA THR A 67 5.76 -9.28 2.21
C THR A 67 4.84 -8.11 1.86
N ILE A 68 5.38 -7.10 1.20
CA ILE A 68 4.58 -5.94 0.78
C ILE A 68 3.54 -6.37 -0.25
N ASN A 69 3.92 -7.17 -1.24
CA ASN A 69 2.99 -7.67 -2.24
C ASN A 69 1.87 -8.49 -1.62
N ASP A 70 2.20 -9.39 -0.70
CA ASP A 70 1.20 -10.22 -0.03
C ASP A 70 0.21 -9.36 0.77
N SER A 71 0.72 -8.35 1.46
CA SER A 71 -0.14 -7.44 2.22
C SER A 71 -1.07 -6.64 1.31
N VAL A 72 -0.55 -6.15 0.20
CA VAL A 72 -1.34 -5.39 -0.76
C VAL A 72 -2.42 -6.26 -1.41
N GLU A 73 -2.07 -7.48 -1.79
CA GLU A 73 -3.03 -8.41 -2.38
C GLU A 73 -4.13 -8.78 -1.40
N SER A 74 -3.77 -9.03 -0.14
CA SER A 74 -4.72 -9.35 0.90
C SER A 74 -5.69 -8.19 1.12
N TRP A 75 -5.17 -6.96 1.16
CA TRP A 75 -6.00 -5.78 1.29
C TRP A 75 -6.94 -5.63 0.09
N ALA A 76 -6.43 -5.80 -1.12
CA ALA A 76 -7.24 -5.67 -2.33
C ALA A 76 -8.40 -6.65 -2.33
N LYS A 77 -8.17 -7.88 -1.89
CA LYS A 77 -9.24 -8.87 -1.78
C LYS A 77 -10.28 -8.47 -0.74
N SER A 78 -9.83 -7.86 0.36
CA SER A 78 -10.73 -7.49 1.45
C SER A 78 -11.69 -6.37 1.08
N ILE A 79 -11.36 -5.54 0.09
CA ILE A 79 -12.26 -4.45 -0.34
C ILE A 79 -13.17 -4.87 -1.49
N GLY A 80 -13.30 -6.16 -1.74
CA GLY A 80 -14.27 -6.68 -2.66
C GLY A 80 -13.87 -6.68 -4.12
N VAL A 81 -12.60 -6.68 -4.38
CA VAL A 81 -12.10 -6.81 -5.75
C VAL A 81 -12.09 -8.27 -6.12
N ASN A 82 -12.78 -8.60 -7.15
CA ASN A 82 -12.87 -9.96 -7.64
C ASN A 82 -11.99 -10.17 -8.86
#